data_95ca0e7995d743863b0fb42fdab419f0
#
_entry.id   95ca0e7995d743863b0fb42fdab419f0
#
_cell.length_a   1.000
_cell.length_b   1.000
_cell.length_c   1.000
_cell.angle_alpha   90.00
_cell.angle_beta   90.00
_cell.angle_gamma   90.00
#
_symmetry.space_group_name_H-M   'P 1'
#
loop_
_entity.id
_entity.type
_entity.pdbx_description
1 polymer ?
#
loop_
_entity_poly.entity_id
_entity_poly.type
_entity_poly.pdbx_seq_one_letter_code
_entity_poly.pdbx_strand_id
1 'polypeptide(L)'
;MSVTSVVVGIDVAKAHVDVSVLGCPSSIAQRFDNEAEAHSALAAALKPLDVALVVMEATGGYEAALACALQAAGLPVAVVNPRQARDFAKSMGRLAKTDRIDARMLAEFAGVLVRRDDLASFIRPLADAQQQALAAMVTRRRQLVTMMLSERQRLQLAIAIVRPSIEAMIEAIGQQLDDVEAQMVGHVQAHYAELNKLLRSAAGIGPVASATLIAELPELGRLNRREIAALVGVAPMANDSGNSKGRRRVQGGRFEIRRVLYMATLTAARHNPAIKAFYDRLLAAGKLPKVALVACMRKLLTTLNAMVRTNKPWDKSLHGA
;
A
#
# COMPACT_ATOMS: atom_id res chain seq x y z
N MET A 1 -33.91 -5.70 -19.38
CA MET A 1 -32.95 -4.62 -19.66
C MET A 1 -31.94 -4.64 -18.53
N SER A 2 -30.68 -5.00 -18.79
CA SER A 2 -29.64 -4.95 -17.77
C SER A 2 -29.39 -3.48 -17.42
N VAL A 3 -29.70 -3.09 -16.17
CA VAL A 3 -29.34 -1.77 -15.67
C VAL A 3 -27.82 -1.64 -15.79
N THR A 4 -27.39 -0.80 -16.71
CA THR A 4 -25.97 -0.55 -16.90
C THR A 4 -25.53 0.31 -15.73
N SER A 5 -24.80 -0.27 -14.79
CA SER A 5 -24.29 0.46 -13.61
C SER A 5 -23.43 1.65 -14.06
N VAL A 6 -23.66 2.82 -13.46
CA VAL A 6 -22.83 4.00 -13.70
C VAL A 6 -21.45 3.76 -13.08
N VAL A 7 -20.41 3.90 -13.87
CA VAL A 7 -19.03 3.75 -13.43
C VAL A 7 -18.17 4.92 -13.88
N VAL A 8 -17.19 5.26 -13.10
CA VAL A 8 -16.34 6.44 -13.32
C VAL A 8 -14.87 6.03 -13.31
N GLY A 9 -14.12 6.51 -14.28
CA GLY A 9 -12.67 6.43 -14.32
C GLY A 9 -12.05 7.82 -14.21
N ILE A 10 -11.02 7.95 -13.38
CA ILE A 10 -10.33 9.21 -13.17
C ILE A 10 -8.83 9.00 -13.36
N ASP A 11 -8.26 9.66 -14.34
CA ASP A 11 -6.81 9.80 -14.47
C ASP A 11 -6.35 11.05 -13.71
N VAL A 12 -5.34 10.87 -12.84
CA VAL A 12 -4.92 11.90 -11.89
C VAL A 12 -3.53 12.40 -12.25
N ALA A 13 -3.44 13.69 -12.56
CA ALA A 13 -2.19 14.42 -12.72
C ALA A 13 -1.97 15.37 -11.54
N LYS A 14 -0.78 15.98 -11.47
CA LYS A 14 -0.44 16.94 -10.41
C LYS A 14 -1.38 18.15 -10.38
N ALA A 15 -1.68 18.73 -11.54
CA ALA A 15 -2.44 19.96 -11.67
C ALA A 15 -3.93 19.75 -12.00
N HIS A 16 -4.30 18.62 -12.55
CA HIS A 16 -5.67 18.35 -12.99
C HIS A 16 -6.01 16.87 -12.93
N VAL A 17 -7.29 16.58 -13.02
CA VAL A 17 -7.83 15.22 -13.14
C VAL A 17 -8.73 15.13 -14.36
N ASP A 18 -8.58 14.07 -15.15
CA ASP A 18 -9.45 13.76 -16.28
C ASP A 18 -10.49 12.73 -15.86
N VAL A 19 -11.77 13.00 -16.17
CA VAL A 19 -12.92 12.19 -15.70
C VAL A 19 -13.65 11.60 -16.88
N SER A 20 -13.97 10.33 -16.80
CA SER A 20 -14.83 9.63 -17.76
C SER A 20 -15.95 8.91 -17.03
N VAL A 21 -17.20 9.16 -17.42
CA VAL A 21 -18.39 8.51 -16.88
C VAL A 21 -18.98 7.59 -17.95
N LEU A 22 -19.28 6.34 -17.57
CA LEU A 22 -19.92 5.36 -18.43
C LEU A 22 -21.21 4.84 -17.77
N GLY A 23 -22.17 4.44 -18.59
CA GLY A 23 -23.44 3.87 -18.12
C GLY A 23 -24.61 4.87 -18.06
N CYS A 24 -24.36 6.15 -18.19
CA CYS A 24 -25.41 7.17 -18.34
C CYS A 24 -24.95 8.32 -19.26
N PRO A 25 -25.86 9.05 -19.91
CA PRO A 25 -25.59 10.35 -20.52
C PRO A 25 -25.20 11.32 -19.39
N SER A 26 -23.99 11.87 -19.42
CA SER A 26 -23.49 12.76 -18.38
C SER A 26 -23.01 14.07 -18.99
N SER A 27 -23.43 15.19 -18.39
CA SER A 27 -22.94 16.54 -18.71
C SER A 27 -21.76 16.96 -17.82
N ILE A 28 -21.18 16.02 -17.09
CA ILE A 28 -20.05 16.31 -16.19
C ILE A 28 -18.84 16.73 -17.03
N ALA A 29 -18.17 17.80 -16.60
CA ALA A 29 -16.93 18.25 -17.20
C ALA A 29 -15.91 17.12 -17.21
N GLN A 30 -15.15 17.01 -18.30
CA GLN A 30 -14.17 15.93 -18.47
C GLN A 30 -12.83 16.24 -17.77
N ARG A 31 -12.63 17.46 -17.30
CA ARG A 31 -11.42 17.90 -16.60
C ARG A 31 -11.76 18.84 -15.45
N PHE A 32 -11.09 18.62 -14.33
CA PHE A 32 -11.13 19.44 -13.13
C PHE A 32 -9.71 19.72 -12.66
N ASP A 33 -9.51 20.84 -11.95
CA ASP A 33 -8.25 21.09 -11.25
C ASP A 33 -8.07 20.12 -10.09
N ASN A 34 -6.82 19.75 -9.77
CA ASN A 34 -6.56 18.82 -8.66
C ASN A 34 -6.43 19.60 -7.34
N GLU A 35 -7.52 20.27 -6.94
CA GLU A 35 -7.65 21.13 -5.77
C GLU A 35 -8.91 20.80 -4.96
N ALA A 36 -8.95 21.19 -3.69
CA ALA A 36 -10.01 20.81 -2.76
C ALA A 36 -11.41 21.28 -3.21
N GLU A 37 -11.52 22.49 -3.78
CA GLU A 37 -12.78 23.04 -4.28
C GLU A 37 -13.31 22.24 -5.47
N ALA A 38 -12.42 21.91 -6.43
CA ALA A 38 -12.76 21.11 -7.60
C ALA A 38 -13.10 19.67 -7.23
N HIS A 39 -12.42 19.08 -6.23
CA HIS A 39 -12.78 17.76 -5.69
C HIS A 39 -14.19 17.75 -5.11
N SER A 40 -14.57 18.79 -4.38
CA SER A 40 -15.92 18.94 -3.81
C SER A 40 -16.98 19.12 -4.90
N ALA A 41 -16.68 19.92 -5.93
CA ALA A 41 -17.54 20.10 -7.08
C ALA A 41 -17.74 18.80 -7.87
N LEU A 42 -16.68 18.04 -8.10
CA LEU A 42 -16.76 16.71 -8.75
C LEU A 42 -17.58 15.72 -7.91
N ALA A 43 -17.37 15.68 -6.61
CA ALA A 43 -18.13 14.81 -5.71
C ALA A 43 -19.64 15.15 -5.76
N ALA A 44 -19.99 16.44 -5.71
CA ALA A 44 -21.37 16.91 -5.83
C ALA A 44 -21.99 16.55 -7.19
N ALA A 45 -21.24 16.65 -8.29
CA ALA A 45 -21.69 16.31 -9.63
C ALA A 45 -21.91 14.79 -9.82
N LEU A 46 -21.11 13.95 -9.17
CA LEU A 46 -21.22 12.49 -9.26
C LEU A 46 -22.31 11.90 -8.37
N LYS A 47 -22.60 12.53 -7.22
CA LYS A 47 -23.55 12.03 -6.22
C LYS A 47 -24.94 11.69 -6.77
N PRO A 48 -25.55 12.47 -7.67
CA PRO A 48 -26.88 12.16 -8.22
C PRO A 48 -26.90 10.98 -9.19
N LEU A 49 -25.75 10.49 -9.65
CA LEU A 49 -25.66 9.48 -10.72
C LEU A 49 -25.73 8.03 -10.24
N ASP A 50 -25.89 7.78 -8.93
CA ASP A 50 -25.86 6.44 -8.35
C ASP A 50 -24.64 5.60 -8.82
N VAL A 51 -23.47 6.17 -8.63
CA VAL A 51 -22.20 5.60 -9.12
C VAL A 51 -21.88 4.30 -8.39
N ALA A 52 -21.79 3.20 -9.13
CA ALA A 52 -21.45 1.89 -8.59
C ALA A 52 -19.96 1.76 -8.21
N LEU A 53 -19.07 2.46 -8.92
CA LEU A 53 -17.63 2.47 -8.61
C LEU A 53 -16.93 3.63 -9.32
N VAL A 54 -16.03 4.28 -8.58
CA VAL A 54 -15.02 5.19 -9.13
C VAL A 54 -13.67 4.47 -9.09
N VAL A 55 -12.97 4.41 -10.21
CA VAL A 55 -11.61 3.85 -10.30
C VAL A 55 -10.62 4.95 -10.67
N MET A 56 -9.54 5.03 -9.92
CA MET A 56 -8.40 5.88 -10.22
C MET A 56 -7.09 5.12 -10.05
N GLU A 57 -6.05 5.54 -10.78
CA GLU A 57 -4.71 4.96 -10.67
C GLU A 57 -3.92 5.64 -9.54
N ALA A 58 -3.13 4.87 -8.79
CA ALA A 58 -2.21 5.41 -7.79
C ALA A 58 -1.08 6.18 -8.49
N THR A 59 -1.07 7.50 -8.36
CA THR A 59 -0.16 8.42 -9.07
C THR A 59 0.71 9.19 -8.08
N GLY A 60 1.54 8.46 -7.32
CA GLY A 60 2.53 9.06 -6.41
C GLY A 60 1.96 9.85 -5.23
N GLY A 61 0.66 9.71 -4.93
CA GLY A 61 -0.03 10.38 -3.83
C GLY A 61 -0.93 11.54 -4.26
N TYR A 62 -0.87 11.98 -5.52
CA TYR A 62 -1.75 13.04 -6.05
C TYR A 62 -3.23 12.64 -6.05
N GLU A 63 -3.51 11.35 -6.09
CA GLU A 63 -4.87 10.77 -6.03
C GLU A 63 -5.49 10.80 -4.63
N ALA A 64 -4.69 10.93 -3.57
CA ALA A 64 -5.15 10.67 -2.21
C ALA A 64 -6.22 11.66 -1.74
N ALA A 65 -6.03 12.96 -1.98
CA ALA A 65 -6.97 13.99 -1.56
C ALA A 65 -8.32 13.84 -2.27
N LEU A 66 -8.31 13.59 -3.58
CA LEU A 66 -9.53 13.34 -4.36
C LEU A 66 -10.23 12.06 -3.90
N ALA A 67 -9.50 10.96 -3.70
CA ALA A 67 -10.07 9.70 -3.21
C ALA A 67 -10.78 9.90 -1.87
N CYS A 68 -10.17 10.63 -0.94
CA CYS A 68 -10.77 10.98 0.35
C CYS A 68 -12.04 11.83 0.19
N ALA A 69 -12.02 12.86 -0.68
CA ALA A 69 -13.16 13.72 -0.91
C ALA A 69 -14.37 12.95 -1.49
N LEU A 70 -14.12 12.08 -2.47
CA LEU A 70 -15.16 11.25 -3.08
C LEU A 70 -15.74 10.22 -2.09
N GLN A 71 -14.88 9.57 -1.29
CA GLN A 71 -15.33 8.63 -0.25
C GLN A 71 -16.10 9.33 0.87
N ALA A 72 -15.69 10.54 1.27
CA ALA A 72 -16.42 11.35 2.25
C ALA A 72 -17.82 11.73 1.75
N ALA A 73 -17.98 11.89 0.42
CA ALA A 73 -19.29 12.09 -0.22
C ALA A 73 -20.13 10.80 -0.35
N GLY A 74 -19.63 9.66 0.12
CA GLY A 74 -20.29 8.35 0.08
C GLY A 74 -20.09 7.56 -1.21
N LEU A 75 -19.20 7.98 -2.10
CA LEU A 75 -18.93 7.28 -3.35
C LEU A 75 -17.96 6.11 -3.14
N PRO A 76 -18.22 4.93 -3.73
CA PRO A 76 -17.30 3.80 -3.67
C PRO A 76 -16.07 4.06 -4.55
N VAL A 77 -14.89 4.17 -3.96
CA VAL A 77 -13.64 4.49 -4.65
C VAL A 77 -12.65 3.34 -4.55
N ALA A 78 -12.11 2.92 -5.69
CA ALA A 78 -11.01 1.97 -5.79
C ALA A 78 -9.77 2.66 -6.39
N VAL A 79 -8.70 2.73 -5.62
CA VAL A 79 -7.38 3.16 -6.11
C VAL A 79 -6.60 1.94 -6.54
N VAL A 80 -6.40 1.78 -7.85
CA VAL A 80 -5.75 0.60 -8.43
C VAL A 80 -4.25 0.81 -8.63
N ASN A 81 -3.52 -0.29 -8.65
CA ASN A 81 -2.09 -0.23 -8.95
C ASN A 81 -1.86 0.13 -10.43
N PRO A 82 -0.91 1.02 -10.77
CA PRO A 82 -0.56 1.39 -12.15
C PRO A 82 -0.30 0.20 -13.06
N ARG A 83 0.27 -0.86 -12.51
CA ARG A 83 0.51 -2.08 -13.27
C ARG A 83 -0.80 -2.78 -13.66
N GLN A 84 -1.78 -2.83 -12.75
CA GLN A 84 -3.09 -3.43 -13.04
C GLN A 84 -3.84 -2.65 -14.12
N ALA A 85 -3.85 -1.32 -14.02
CA ALA A 85 -4.45 -0.45 -15.04
C ALA A 85 -3.79 -0.66 -16.41
N ARG A 86 -2.45 -0.71 -16.45
CA ARG A 86 -1.69 -0.96 -17.69
C ARG A 86 -1.90 -2.35 -18.26
N ASP A 87 -1.93 -3.39 -17.41
CA ASP A 87 -2.16 -4.76 -17.86
C ASP A 87 -3.60 -4.93 -18.39
N PHE A 88 -4.58 -4.23 -17.79
CA PHE A 88 -5.95 -4.15 -18.31
C PHE A 88 -5.99 -3.46 -19.67
N ALA A 89 -5.35 -2.29 -19.84
CA ALA A 89 -5.27 -1.57 -21.12
C ALA A 89 -4.69 -2.44 -22.24
N LYS A 90 -3.61 -3.18 -21.95
CA LYS A 90 -3.00 -4.13 -22.88
C LYS A 90 -3.95 -5.26 -23.27
N SER A 91 -4.69 -5.83 -22.32
CA SER A 91 -5.66 -6.90 -22.59
C SER A 91 -6.81 -6.44 -23.48
N MET A 92 -7.11 -5.12 -23.45
CA MET A 92 -8.11 -4.51 -24.32
C MET A 92 -7.53 -4.03 -25.67
N GLY A 93 -6.27 -4.36 -25.98
CA GLY A 93 -5.61 -3.97 -27.23
C GLY A 93 -5.25 -2.49 -27.33
N ARG A 94 -5.31 -1.73 -26.22
CA ARG A 94 -5.00 -0.29 -26.21
C ARG A 94 -3.54 -0.07 -25.86
N LEU A 95 -2.77 0.33 -26.86
CA LEU A 95 -1.32 0.62 -26.74
C LEU A 95 -1.01 2.12 -26.72
N ALA A 96 -1.94 2.97 -27.22
CA ALA A 96 -1.77 4.42 -27.21
C ALA A 96 -2.05 5.02 -25.82
N LYS A 97 -1.21 5.97 -25.40
CA LYS A 97 -1.34 6.65 -24.10
C LYS A 97 -1.69 8.12 -24.32
N THR A 98 -2.90 8.52 -23.83
CA THR A 98 -3.27 9.93 -23.62
C THR A 98 -4.16 9.99 -22.40
N ASP A 99 -4.10 11.05 -21.59
CA ASP A 99 -4.84 11.23 -20.33
C ASP A 99 -6.35 10.96 -20.48
N ARG A 100 -6.95 11.41 -21.58
CA ARG A 100 -8.36 11.18 -21.88
C ARG A 100 -8.70 9.72 -22.21
N ILE A 101 -7.80 9.01 -22.87
CA ILE A 101 -7.92 7.57 -23.15
C ILE A 101 -7.75 6.81 -21.84
N ASP A 102 -6.85 7.27 -20.96
CA ASP A 102 -6.54 6.63 -19.70
C ASP A 102 -7.72 6.73 -18.71
N ALA A 103 -8.40 7.90 -18.59
CA ALA A 103 -9.62 8.03 -17.78
C ALA A 103 -10.76 7.12 -18.29
N ARG A 104 -10.97 7.04 -19.60
CA ARG A 104 -11.99 6.14 -20.19
C ARG A 104 -11.66 4.67 -19.95
N MET A 105 -10.41 4.29 -20.09
CA MET A 105 -9.92 2.94 -19.82
C MET A 105 -10.14 2.57 -18.35
N LEU A 106 -9.91 3.50 -17.41
CA LEU A 106 -10.19 3.29 -15.99
C LEU A 106 -11.68 3.12 -15.72
N ALA A 107 -12.56 3.86 -16.43
CA ALA A 107 -14.01 3.66 -16.34
C ALA A 107 -14.45 2.29 -16.88
N GLU A 108 -13.86 1.80 -17.97
CA GLU A 108 -14.10 0.45 -18.49
C GLU A 108 -13.60 -0.61 -17.51
N PHE A 109 -12.45 -0.37 -16.86
CA PHE A 109 -11.94 -1.25 -15.82
C PHE A 109 -12.87 -1.27 -14.60
N ALA A 110 -13.43 -0.12 -14.19
CA ALA A 110 -14.45 -0.06 -13.15
C ALA A 110 -15.66 -0.95 -13.50
N GLY A 111 -16.13 -0.92 -14.75
CA GLY A 111 -17.22 -1.78 -15.22
C GLY A 111 -16.93 -3.28 -15.14
N VAL A 112 -15.67 -3.68 -15.23
CA VAL A 112 -15.25 -5.07 -14.99
C VAL A 112 -15.21 -5.38 -13.50
N LEU A 113 -14.66 -4.47 -12.68
CA LEU A 113 -14.53 -4.68 -11.24
C LEU A 113 -15.88 -4.79 -10.53
N VAL A 114 -16.88 -4.00 -10.93
CA VAL A 114 -18.25 -4.03 -10.36
C VAL A 114 -18.89 -5.43 -10.47
N ARG A 115 -18.54 -6.20 -11.49
CA ARG A 115 -19.08 -7.56 -11.71
C ARG A 115 -18.38 -8.65 -10.92
N ARG A 116 -17.36 -8.30 -10.11
CA ARG A 116 -16.60 -9.27 -9.34
C ARG A 116 -17.21 -9.47 -7.96
N ASP A 117 -17.26 -10.71 -7.50
CA ASP A 117 -17.72 -11.07 -6.15
C ASP A 117 -16.82 -10.47 -5.05
N ASP A 118 -15.56 -10.16 -5.37
CA ASP A 118 -14.57 -9.61 -4.45
C ASP A 118 -14.40 -8.07 -4.58
N LEU A 119 -15.38 -7.35 -5.14
CA LEU A 119 -15.34 -5.89 -5.32
C LEU A 119 -14.93 -5.15 -4.04
N ALA A 120 -15.46 -5.55 -2.89
CA ALA A 120 -15.15 -4.93 -1.61
C ALA A 120 -13.63 -4.92 -1.27
N SER A 121 -12.86 -5.83 -1.86
CA SER A 121 -11.41 -5.89 -1.67
C SER A 121 -10.64 -4.77 -2.38
N PHE A 122 -11.24 -4.14 -3.36
CA PHE A 122 -10.68 -3.02 -4.13
C PHE A 122 -11.03 -1.66 -3.51
N ILE A 123 -12.14 -1.57 -2.77
CA ILE A 123 -12.57 -0.33 -2.11
C ILE A 123 -11.80 -0.19 -0.80
N ARG A 124 -10.90 0.80 -0.74
CA ARG A 124 -10.14 1.07 0.48
C ARG A 124 -11.01 1.81 1.50
N PRO A 125 -10.86 1.51 2.81
CA PRO A 125 -11.44 2.33 3.86
C PRO A 125 -10.94 3.78 3.73
N LEU A 126 -11.81 4.73 4.02
CA LEU A 126 -11.43 6.14 4.14
C LEU A 126 -10.38 6.27 5.26
N ALA A 127 -9.24 6.84 4.92
CA ALA A 127 -8.23 7.19 5.90
C ALA A 127 -8.69 8.44 6.66
N ASP A 128 -8.80 8.35 7.97
CA ASP A 128 -9.08 9.52 8.80
C ASP A 128 -7.88 10.49 8.82
N ALA A 129 -8.09 11.70 9.36
CA ALA A 129 -7.04 12.73 9.42
C ALA A 129 -5.79 12.25 10.18
N GLN A 130 -5.96 11.43 11.22
CA GLN A 130 -4.86 10.92 12.03
C GLN A 130 -4.05 9.87 11.25
N GLN A 131 -4.73 9.02 10.50
CA GLN A 131 -4.08 8.04 9.63
C GLN A 131 -3.34 8.70 8.47
N GLN A 132 -3.92 9.74 7.88
CA GLN A 132 -3.27 10.54 6.83
C GLN A 132 -2.01 11.23 7.36
N ALA A 133 -2.08 11.85 8.56
CA ALA A 133 -0.93 12.46 9.21
C ALA A 133 0.19 11.44 9.47
N LEU A 134 -0.15 10.26 10.00
CA LEU A 134 0.83 9.19 10.22
C LEU A 134 1.45 8.70 8.90
N ALA A 135 0.66 8.56 7.84
CA ALA A 135 1.14 8.15 6.52
C ALA A 135 2.12 9.19 5.93
N ALA A 136 1.84 10.49 6.13
CA ALA A 136 2.73 11.56 5.72
C ALA A 136 4.08 11.49 6.46
N MET A 137 4.07 11.27 7.78
CA MET A 137 5.29 11.13 8.59
C MET A 137 6.10 9.89 8.17
N VAL A 138 5.44 8.74 7.96
CA VAL A 138 6.08 7.50 7.47
C VAL A 138 6.73 7.73 6.10
N THR A 139 6.05 8.45 5.22
CA THR A 139 6.56 8.80 3.89
C THR A 139 7.77 9.72 4.00
N ARG A 140 7.69 10.79 4.85
CA ARG A 140 8.80 11.71 5.07
C ARG A 140 10.02 11.00 5.64
N ARG A 141 9.83 10.15 6.64
CA ARG A 141 10.90 9.31 7.18
C ARG A 141 11.61 8.50 6.08
N ARG A 142 10.85 7.90 5.19
CA ARG A 142 11.36 7.08 4.07
C ARG A 142 12.21 7.92 3.10
N GLN A 143 11.76 9.13 2.79
CA GLN A 143 12.51 10.09 1.98
C GLN A 143 13.84 10.44 2.63
N LEU A 144 13.84 10.78 3.92
CA LEU A 144 15.05 11.13 4.67
C LEU A 144 16.05 9.97 4.72
N VAL A 145 15.59 8.72 4.95
CA VAL A 145 16.44 7.53 4.90
C VAL A 145 17.07 7.34 3.51
N THR A 146 16.32 7.61 2.43
CA THR A 146 16.85 7.51 1.07
C THR A 146 17.90 8.58 0.80
N MET A 147 17.65 9.83 1.24
CA MET A 147 18.62 10.94 1.14
C MET A 147 19.89 10.64 1.94
N MET A 148 19.75 10.17 3.18
CA MET A 148 20.86 9.75 4.04
C MET A 148 21.74 8.70 3.36
N LEU A 149 21.12 7.68 2.77
CA LEU A 149 21.85 6.63 2.06
C LEU A 149 22.61 7.18 0.87
N SER A 150 22.00 8.08 0.10
CA SER A 150 22.64 8.72 -1.06
C SER A 150 23.87 9.55 -0.64
N GLU A 151 23.76 10.35 0.44
CA GLU A 151 24.89 11.15 0.93
C GLU A 151 26.01 10.25 1.47
N ARG A 152 25.68 9.16 2.20
CA ARG A 152 26.68 8.19 2.68
C ARG A 152 27.44 7.51 1.51
N GLN A 153 26.74 7.21 0.41
CA GLN A 153 27.39 6.65 -0.77
C GLN A 153 28.32 7.68 -1.44
N ARG A 154 27.89 8.95 -1.52
CA ARG A 154 28.74 10.05 -2.04
C ARG A 154 29.99 10.23 -1.20
N LEU A 155 29.86 10.17 0.13
CA LEU A 155 30.97 10.34 1.07
C LEU A 155 32.10 9.31 0.84
N GLN A 156 31.75 8.07 0.45
CA GLN A 156 32.74 7.02 0.19
C GLN A 156 33.68 7.34 -0.98
N LEU A 157 33.16 8.09 -1.98
CA LEU A 157 33.91 8.46 -3.21
C LEU A 157 34.39 9.91 -3.20
N ALA A 158 34.07 10.68 -2.15
CA ALA A 158 34.33 12.10 -2.07
C ALA A 158 35.81 12.41 -1.85
N ILE A 159 36.34 13.35 -2.63
CA ILE A 159 37.66 13.95 -2.38
C ILE A 159 37.61 14.89 -1.15
N ALA A 160 38.76 15.13 -0.53
CA ALA A 160 38.86 15.79 0.77
C ALA A 160 38.13 17.15 0.84
N ILE A 161 38.21 17.96 -0.23
CA ILE A 161 37.66 19.31 -0.26
C ILE A 161 36.10 19.37 -0.14
N VAL A 162 35.38 18.32 -0.56
CA VAL A 162 33.90 18.29 -0.52
C VAL A 162 33.34 17.47 0.65
N ARG A 163 34.18 16.68 1.32
CA ARG A 163 33.78 15.83 2.46
C ARG A 163 33.04 16.60 3.56
N PRO A 164 33.54 17.76 4.04
CA PRO A 164 32.88 18.50 5.14
C PRO A 164 31.45 18.89 4.79
N SER A 165 31.17 19.26 3.53
CA SER A 165 29.82 19.61 3.08
C SER A 165 28.88 18.41 3.08
N ILE A 166 29.37 17.23 2.67
CA ILE A 166 28.59 15.99 2.67
C ILE A 166 28.31 15.52 4.12
N GLU A 167 29.31 15.61 4.99
CA GLU A 167 29.20 15.25 6.41
C GLU A 167 28.18 16.14 7.13
N ALA A 168 28.20 17.45 6.90
CA ALA A 168 27.22 18.37 7.41
C ALA A 168 25.78 18.06 6.94
N MET A 169 25.63 17.66 5.68
CA MET A 169 24.32 17.22 5.15
C MET A 169 23.84 15.92 5.80
N ILE A 170 24.74 14.95 6.02
CA ILE A 170 24.42 13.69 6.71
C ILE A 170 23.95 13.98 8.14
N GLU A 171 24.62 14.90 8.85
CA GLU A 171 24.24 15.30 10.21
C GLU A 171 22.85 15.98 10.22
N ALA A 172 22.61 16.94 9.33
CA ALA A 172 21.33 17.62 9.22
C ALA A 172 20.17 16.67 8.90
N ILE A 173 20.37 15.70 7.98
CA ILE A 173 19.38 14.67 7.67
C ILE A 173 19.17 13.77 8.89
N GLY A 174 20.21 13.45 9.65
CA GLY A 174 20.14 12.69 10.89
C GLY A 174 19.21 13.33 11.90
N GLN A 175 19.42 14.60 12.20
CA GLN A 175 18.58 15.38 13.12
C GLN A 175 17.11 15.38 12.66
N GLN A 176 16.85 15.66 11.38
CA GLN A 176 15.49 15.62 10.82
C GLN A 176 14.85 14.24 10.90
N LEU A 177 15.63 13.18 10.79
CA LEU A 177 15.13 11.81 10.92
C LEU A 177 14.71 11.51 12.36
N ASP A 178 15.50 11.93 13.33
CA ASP A 178 15.21 11.78 14.77
C ASP A 178 13.93 12.56 15.14
N ASP A 179 13.79 13.78 14.64
CA ASP A 179 12.60 14.61 14.86
C ASP A 179 11.32 13.97 14.30
N VAL A 180 11.37 13.48 13.06
CA VAL A 180 10.22 12.80 12.44
C VAL A 180 9.90 11.49 13.15
N GLU A 181 10.89 10.73 13.60
CA GLU A 181 10.67 9.51 14.37
C GLU A 181 10.04 9.80 15.74
N ALA A 182 10.46 10.85 16.42
CA ALA A 182 9.85 11.29 17.67
C ALA A 182 8.38 11.72 17.47
N GLN A 183 8.10 12.50 16.42
CA GLN A 183 6.73 12.88 16.06
C GLN A 183 5.86 11.64 15.74
N MET A 184 6.38 10.67 14.98
CA MET A 184 5.68 9.42 14.69
C MET A 184 5.34 8.65 15.96
N VAL A 185 6.29 8.53 16.90
CA VAL A 185 6.07 7.83 18.18
C VAL A 185 5.01 8.54 19.00
N GLY A 186 5.08 9.86 19.13
CA GLY A 186 4.08 10.67 19.85
C GLY A 186 2.69 10.54 19.22
N HIS A 187 2.59 10.63 17.90
CA HIS A 187 1.31 10.49 17.18
C HIS A 187 0.71 9.09 17.35
N VAL A 188 1.52 8.04 17.21
CA VAL A 188 1.07 6.65 17.43
C VAL A 188 0.62 6.43 18.87
N GLN A 189 1.31 6.99 19.85
CA GLN A 189 0.93 6.90 21.25
C GLN A 189 -0.37 7.64 21.54
N ALA A 190 -0.60 8.79 20.92
CA ALA A 190 -1.81 9.59 21.13
C ALA A 190 -3.07 8.95 20.50
N HIS A 191 -2.94 8.34 19.32
CA HIS A 191 -4.10 7.94 18.50
C HIS A 191 -4.22 6.43 18.29
N TYR A 192 -3.14 5.65 18.48
CA TYR A 192 -3.10 4.21 18.14
C TYR A 192 -2.41 3.36 19.21
N ALA A 193 -2.42 3.80 20.49
CA ALA A 193 -1.67 3.16 21.57
C ALA A 193 -1.95 1.66 21.70
N GLU A 194 -3.22 1.26 21.72
CA GLU A 194 -3.61 -0.14 21.89
C GLU A 194 -3.20 -0.99 20.68
N LEU A 195 -3.45 -0.51 19.46
CA LEU A 195 -3.06 -1.22 18.24
C LEU A 195 -1.53 -1.34 18.16
N ASN A 196 -0.79 -0.29 18.49
CA ASN A 196 0.66 -0.31 18.55
C ASN A 196 1.18 -1.32 19.58
N LYS A 197 0.62 -1.33 20.80
CA LYS A 197 0.96 -2.29 21.85
C LYS A 197 0.70 -3.73 21.38
N LEU A 198 -0.44 -3.95 20.75
CA LEU A 198 -0.81 -5.25 20.18
C LEU A 198 0.22 -5.71 19.13
N LEU A 199 0.53 -4.89 18.13
CA LEU A 199 1.46 -5.23 17.07
C LEU A 199 2.88 -5.47 17.61
N ARG A 200 3.34 -4.62 18.54
CA ARG A 200 4.67 -4.71 19.14
C ARG A 200 4.83 -5.87 20.13
N SER A 201 3.76 -6.51 20.54
CA SER A 201 3.85 -7.76 21.31
C SER A 201 4.51 -8.89 20.52
N ALA A 202 4.48 -8.83 19.18
CA ALA A 202 5.18 -9.76 18.31
C ALA A 202 6.67 -9.38 18.21
N ALA A 203 7.55 -10.20 18.76
CA ALA A 203 9.00 -9.98 18.68
C ALA A 203 9.44 -9.88 17.21
N GLY A 204 10.14 -8.79 16.88
CA GLY A 204 10.54 -8.39 15.53
C GLY A 204 9.77 -7.19 15.00
N ILE A 205 8.63 -6.81 15.60
CA ILE A 205 7.89 -5.61 15.24
C ILE A 205 8.36 -4.44 16.11
N GLY A 206 9.20 -3.59 15.54
CA GLY A 206 9.66 -2.35 16.16
C GLY A 206 8.70 -1.17 15.92
N PRO A 207 9.01 0.02 16.50
CA PRO A 207 8.16 1.23 16.36
C PRO A 207 7.88 1.60 14.91
N VAL A 208 8.90 1.63 14.06
CA VAL A 208 8.77 1.97 12.62
C VAL A 208 7.91 0.96 11.87
N ALA A 209 8.07 -0.34 12.16
CA ALA A 209 7.26 -1.37 11.51
C ALA A 209 5.79 -1.26 11.93
N SER A 210 5.53 -1.05 13.23
CA SER A 210 4.18 -0.84 13.74
C SER A 210 3.53 0.40 13.13
N ALA A 211 4.19 1.54 13.15
CA ALA A 211 3.69 2.79 12.57
C ALA A 211 3.39 2.64 11.07
N THR A 212 4.28 1.97 10.31
CA THR A 212 4.06 1.73 8.88
C THR A 212 2.85 0.83 8.63
N LEU A 213 2.68 -0.24 9.41
CA LEU A 213 1.52 -1.13 9.30
C LEU A 213 0.22 -0.40 9.61
N ILE A 214 0.18 0.44 10.66
CA ILE A 214 -0.98 1.25 11.03
C ILE A 214 -1.32 2.25 9.91
N ALA A 215 -0.32 2.95 9.39
CA ALA A 215 -0.52 3.98 8.38
C ALA A 215 -0.92 3.45 7.00
N GLU A 216 -0.24 2.39 6.53
CA GLU A 216 -0.30 1.97 5.14
C GLU A 216 -1.03 0.63 4.91
N LEU A 217 -1.52 -0.03 5.97
CA LEU A 217 -2.25 -1.29 5.88
C LEU A 217 -3.57 -1.26 6.70
N PRO A 218 -4.52 -0.36 6.38
CA PRO A 218 -5.79 -0.23 7.12
C PRO A 218 -6.67 -1.49 7.02
N GLU A 219 -6.39 -2.38 6.10
CA GLU A 219 -7.09 -3.67 5.95
C GLU A 219 -6.61 -4.73 6.94
N LEU A 220 -5.57 -4.44 7.74
CA LEU A 220 -5.06 -5.37 8.74
C LEU A 220 -6.16 -5.71 9.76
N GLY A 221 -6.39 -7.00 9.97
CA GLY A 221 -7.48 -7.52 10.81
C GLY A 221 -8.82 -7.70 10.08
N ARG A 222 -9.01 -7.16 8.89
CA ARG A 222 -10.27 -7.20 8.13
C ARG A 222 -10.29 -8.28 7.05
N LEU A 223 -9.14 -8.54 6.42
CA LEU A 223 -8.99 -9.50 5.34
C LEU A 223 -8.68 -10.91 5.87
N ASN A 224 -8.96 -11.93 5.04
CA ASN A 224 -8.51 -13.28 5.34
C ASN A 224 -6.99 -13.44 5.07
N ARG A 225 -6.43 -14.60 5.48
CA ARG A 225 -4.98 -14.87 5.37
C ARG A 225 -4.45 -14.91 3.92
N ARG A 226 -5.30 -15.24 2.94
CA ARG A 226 -4.89 -15.28 1.53
C ARG A 226 -4.92 -13.89 0.92
N GLU A 227 -5.98 -13.15 1.19
CA GLU A 227 -6.19 -11.78 0.72
C GLU A 227 -5.09 -10.84 1.23
N ILE A 228 -4.82 -10.82 2.54
CA ILE A 228 -3.78 -9.94 3.11
C ILE A 228 -2.38 -10.28 2.57
N ALA A 229 -2.09 -11.58 2.36
CA ALA A 229 -0.82 -12.01 1.79
C ALA A 229 -0.68 -11.63 0.31
N ALA A 230 -1.76 -11.66 -0.45
CA ALA A 230 -1.80 -11.21 -1.85
C ALA A 230 -1.68 -9.69 -1.94
N LEU A 231 -2.43 -8.94 -1.08
CA LEU A 231 -2.41 -7.48 -1.02
C LEU A 231 -1.00 -6.93 -0.75
N VAL A 232 -0.26 -7.56 0.16
CA VAL A 232 1.12 -7.16 0.49
C VAL A 232 2.14 -7.72 -0.52
N GLY A 233 1.76 -8.73 -1.32
CA GLY A 233 2.65 -9.36 -2.31
C GLY A 233 3.64 -10.34 -1.69
N VAL A 234 3.22 -11.06 -0.65
CA VAL A 234 4.00 -12.17 -0.02
C VAL A 234 3.35 -13.53 -0.27
N ALA A 235 2.27 -13.59 -1.04
CA ALA A 235 1.69 -14.85 -1.52
C ALA A 235 2.51 -15.38 -2.71
N PRO A 236 2.96 -16.65 -2.68
CA PRO A 236 3.60 -17.25 -3.83
C PRO A 236 2.55 -17.49 -4.93
N MET A 237 2.75 -16.87 -6.08
CA MET A 237 1.90 -17.08 -7.24
C MET A 237 2.35 -18.32 -8.00
N ALA A 238 1.39 -19.17 -8.38
CA ALA A 238 1.64 -20.29 -9.27
C ALA A 238 1.95 -19.76 -10.68
N ASN A 239 2.87 -20.40 -11.35
CA ASN A 239 3.22 -20.14 -12.74
C ASN A 239 3.27 -21.50 -13.46
N ASP A 240 2.16 -22.22 -13.38
CA ASP A 240 2.02 -23.56 -13.94
C ASP A 240 1.33 -23.43 -15.31
N SER A 241 1.87 -24.05 -16.34
CA SER A 241 1.29 -24.08 -17.68
C SER A 241 1.37 -25.50 -18.25
N GLY A 242 0.22 -26.13 -18.53
CA GLY A 242 0.16 -27.50 -19.01
C GLY A 242 0.90 -28.48 -18.07
N ASN A 243 1.85 -29.23 -18.61
CA ASN A 243 2.66 -30.19 -17.84
C ASN A 243 3.86 -29.54 -17.14
N SER A 244 4.12 -28.24 -17.33
CA SER A 244 5.26 -27.52 -16.72
C SER A 244 4.84 -26.88 -15.42
N LYS A 245 5.50 -27.25 -14.30
CA LYS A 245 5.36 -26.59 -12.99
C LYS A 245 6.46 -25.56 -12.82
N GLY A 246 6.11 -24.28 -13.04
CA GLY A 246 7.03 -23.16 -12.89
C GLY A 246 7.39 -22.88 -11.42
N ARG A 247 8.54 -22.23 -11.20
CA ARG A 247 8.90 -21.76 -9.85
C ARG A 247 7.92 -20.70 -9.39
N ARG A 248 7.25 -20.94 -8.26
CA ARG A 248 6.39 -19.96 -7.61
C ARG A 248 7.21 -18.75 -7.15
N ARG A 249 6.77 -17.56 -7.53
CA ARG A 249 7.42 -16.30 -7.15
C ARG A 249 6.42 -15.37 -6.47
N VAL A 250 6.90 -14.57 -5.53
CA VAL A 250 6.14 -13.45 -4.97
C VAL A 250 6.31 -12.25 -5.89
N GLN A 251 5.21 -11.58 -6.24
CA GLN A 251 5.23 -10.38 -7.09
C GLN A 251 4.03 -9.48 -6.80
N GLY A 252 4.13 -8.22 -7.24
CA GLY A 252 3.06 -7.22 -7.03
C GLY A 252 2.91 -6.83 -5.56
N GLY A 253 1.73 -6.35 -5.22
CA GLY A 253 1.37 -5.92 -3.86
C GLY A 253 2.07 -4.63 -3.41
N ARG A 254 1.88 -4.29 -2.12
CA ARG A 254 2.41 -3.06 -1.51
C ARG A 254 3.90 -3.21 -1.20
N PHE A 255 4.73 -2.66 -2.06
CA PHE A 255 6.19 -2.80 -1.97
C PHE A 255 6.75 -2.29 -0.64
N GLU A 256 6.28 -1.13 -0.15
CA GLU A 256 6.79 -0.51 1.06
C GLU A 256 6.48 -1.34 2.32
N ILE A 257 5.25 -1.86 2.41
CA ILE A 257 4.89 -2.79 3.48
C ILE A 257 5.78 -4.04 3.43
N ARG A 258 5.99 -4.59 2.24
CA ARG A 258 6.85 -5.78 2.07
C ARG A 258 8.29 -5.51 2.50
N ARG A 259 8.84 -4.32 2.21
CA ARG A 259 10.18 -3.90 2.61
C ARG A 259 10.31 -3.83 4.15
N VAL A 260 9.33 -3.22 4.81
CA VAL A 260 9.30 -3.12 6.27
C VAL A 260 9.12 -4.49 6.91
N LEU A 261 8.22 -5.33 6.38
CA LEU A 261 8.05 -6.71 6.85
C LEU A 261 9.30 -7.56 6.67
N TYR A 262 10.07 -7.34 5.61
CA TYR A 262 11.33 -8.06 5.42
C TYR A 262 12.31 -7.76 6.56
N MET A 263 12.50 -6.49 6.93
CA MET A 263 13.36 -6.09 8.02
C MET A 263 12.86 -6.60 9.38
N ALA A 264 11.56 -6.47 9.62
CA ALA A 264 10.92 -7.02 10.82
C ALA A 264 11.10 -8.55 10.93
N THR A 265 11.00 -9.25 9.80
CA THR A 265 11.18 -10.71 9.73
C THR A 265 12.63 -11.15 9.97
N LEU A 266 13.61 -10.39 9.51
CA LEU A 266 15.02 -10.65 9.82
C LEU A 266 15.27 -10.63 11.33
N THR A 267 14.68 -9.67 12.04
CA THR A 267 14.73 -9.60 13.50
C THR A 267 13.92 -10.72 14.14
N ALA A 268 12.72 -10.99 13.65
CA ALA A 268 11.86 -12.07 14.16
C ALA A 268 12.50 -13.46 13.97
N ALA A 269 13.17 -13.73 12.87
CA ALA A 269 13.87 -14.99 12.63
C ALA A 269 15.02 -15.26 13.62
N ARG A 270 15.50 -14.21 14.32
CA ARG A 270 16.52 -14.33 15.37
C ARG A 270 15.92 -14.38 16.77
N HIS A 271 14.89 -13.58 17.03
CA HIS A 271 14.41 -13.27 18.39
C HIS A 271 13.00 -13.77 18.70
N ASN A 272 12.23 -14.19 17.68
CA ASN A 272 10.90 -14.74 17.87
C ASN A 272 10.96 -16.28 17.76
N PRO A 273 10.75 -17.03 18.86
CA PRO A 273 10.93 -18.48 18.85
C PRO A 273 10.12 -19.21 17.77
N ALA A 274 8.85 -18.80 17.55
CA ALA A 274 7.96 -19.42 16.58
C ALA A 274 8.36 -19.13 15.12
N ILE A 275 8.86 -17.92 14.85
CA ILE A 275 9.36 -17.57 13.51
C ILE A 275 10.74 -18.20 13.28
N LYS A 276 11.59 -18.22 14.30
CA LYS A 276 12.89 -18.87 14.24
C LYS A 276 12.77 -20.36 13.95
N ALA A 277 11.97 -21.08 14.71
CA ALA A 277 11.73 -22.51 14.49
C ALA A 277 11.20 -22.82 13.07
N PHE A 278 10.30 -21.95 12.57
CA PHE A 278 9.78 -22.08 11.22
C PHE A 278 10.86 -21.81 10.15
N TYR A 279 11.70 -20.82 10.37
CA TYR A 279 12.83 -20.48 9.49
C TYR A 279 13.84 -21.63 9.44
N ASP A 280 14.27 -22.12 10.60
CA ASP A 280 15.26 -23.21 10.72
C ASP A 280 14.74 -24.51 10.07
N ARG A 281 13.45 -24.83 10.25
CA ARG A 281 12.79 -25.97 9.57
C ARG A 281 12.82 -25.84 8.06
N LEU A 282 12.61 -24.65 7.51
CA LEU A 282 12.66 -24.44 6.06
C LEU A 282 14.09 -24.57 5.51
N LEU A 283 15.09 -24.10 6.24
CA LEU A 283 16.48 -24.27 5.86
C LEU A 283 16.89 -25.76 5.89
N ALA A 284 16.51 -26.48 6.95
CA ALA A 284 16.73 -27.93 7.06
C ALA A 284 16.06 -28.72 5.92
N ALA A 285 14.91 -28.23 5.41
CA ALA A 285 14.23 -28.76 4.22
C ALA A 285 14.85 -28.30 2.88
N GLY A 286 16.07 -27.72 2.89
CA GLY A 286 16.81 -27.30 1.70
C GLY A 286 16.29 -26.05 1.00
N LYS A 287 15.46 -25.21 1.66
CA LYS A 287 15.02 -23.94 1.08
C LYS A 287 16.13 -22.89 1.15
N LEU A 288 16.27 -22.10 0.09
CA LEU A 288 17.20 -20.97 0.09
C LEU A 288 16.83 -19.94 1.16
N PRO A 289 17.79 -19.27 1.82
CA PRO A 289 17.54 -18.33 2.93
C PRO A 289 16.51 -17.24 2.59
N LYS A 290 16.60 -16.62 1.42
CA LYS A 290 15.62 -15.61 0.98
C LYS A 290 14.20 -16.19 0.81
N VAL A 291 14.08 -17.42 0.32
CA VAL A 291 12.78 -18.10 0.17
C VAL A 291 12.19 -18.42 1.54
N ALA A 292 13.02 -18.90 2.48
CA ALA A 292 12.60 -19.14 3.85
C ALA A 292 12.16 -17.84 4.55
N LEU A 293 12.91 -16.74 4.38
CA LEU A 293 12.52 -15.43 4.92
C LEU A 293 11.18 -14.93 4.35
N VAL A 294 10.93 -15.07 3.06
CA VAL A 294 9.64 -14.66 2.46
C VAL A 294 8.49 -15.51 3.01
N ALA A 295 8.70 -16.80 3.24
CA ALA A 295 7.70 -17.65 3.91
C ALA A 295 7.46 -17.19 5.35
N CYS A 296 8.51 -16.80 6.08
CA CYS A 296 8.41 -16.20 7.42
C CYS A 296 7.68 -14.86 7.41
N MET A 297 7.92 -13.99 6.40
CA MET A 297 7.16 -12.75 6.21
C MET A 297 5.66 -13.03 6.11
N ARG A 298 5.29 -14.01 5.30
CA ARG A 298 3.88 -14.39 5.17
C ARG A 298 3.31 -14.93 6.49
N LYS A 299 4.04 -15.78 7.21
CA LYS A 299 3.62 -16.29 8.53
C LYS A 299 3.44 -15.13 9.51
N LEU A 300 4.42 -14.23 9.63
CA LEU A 300 4.37 -13.06 10.50
C LEU A 300 3.17 -12.17 10.16
N LEU A 301 2.99 -11.79 8.88
CA LEU A 301 1.89 -10.95 8.44
C LEU A 301 0.52 -11.57 8.75
N THR A 302 0.32 -12.85 8.44
CA THR A 302 -0.95 -13.53 8.68
C THR A 302 -1.25 -13.70 10.17
N THR A 303 -0.22 -13.83 11.01
CA THR A 303 -0.38 -13.83 12.46
C THR A 303 -0.75 -12.44 12.98
N LEU A 304 -0.04 -11.38 12.56
CA LEU A 304 -0.42 -10.01 12.91
C LEU A 304 -1.86 -9.68 12.50
N ASN A 305 -2.27 -10.11 11.31
CA ASN A 305 -3.64 -9.95 10.84
C ASN A 305 -4.66 -10.68 11.75
N ALA A 306 -4.33 -11.88 12.21
CA ALA A 306 -5.18 -12.62 13.16
C ALA A 306 -5.21 -11.94 14.53
N MET A 307 -4.06 -11.46 15.03
CA MET A 307 -3.98 -10.73 16.31
C MET A 307 -4.88 -9.49 16.31
N VAL A 308 -4.81 -8.68 15.25
CA VAL A 308 -5.64 -7.47 15.11
C VAL A 308 -7.13 -7.87 15.04
N ARG A 309 -7.48 -8.88 14.25
CA ARG A 309 -8.88 -9.33 14.11
C ARG A 309 -9.47 -9.85 15.41
N THR A 310 -8.68 -10.54 16.23
CA THR A 310 -9.13 -11.16 17.49
C THR A 310 -8.85 -10.30 18.72
N ASN A 311 -8.16 -9.18 18.53
CA ASN A 311 -7.66 -8.31 19.59
C ASN A 311 -6.85 -9.08 20.67
N LYS A 312 -6.04 -10.07 20.25
CA LYS A 312 -5.23 -10.87 21.16
C LYS A 312 -3.74 -10.62 20.89
N PRO A 313 -2.91 -10.38 21.93
CA PRO A 313 -1.48 -10.19 21.78
C PRO A 313 -0.81 -11.47 21.26
N TRP A 314 0.46 -11.32 20.84
CA TRP A 314 1.27 -12.46 20.41
C TRP A 314 1.38 -13.50 21.51
N ASP A 315 0.93 -14.72 21.24
CA ASP A 315 1.05 -15.85 22.16
C ASP A 315 2.10 -16.84 21.63
N LYS A 316 3.13 -17.04 22.42
CA LYS A 316 4.23 -17.96 22.09
C LYS A 316 3.76 -19.42 22.02
N SER A 317 2.74 -19.79 22.80
CA SER A 317 2.23 -21.17 22.92
C SER A 317 1.43 -21.60 21.68
N LEU A 318 0.73 -20.69 21.03
CA LEU A 318 -0.14 -20.97 19.89
C LEU A 318 0.60 -21.13 18.55
N HIS A 319 1.90 -20.81 18.52
CA HIS A 319 2.67 -20.75 17.26
C HIS A 319 3.87 -21.70 17.24
N GLY A 320 3.96 -22.60 18.22
CA GLY A 320 5.08 -23.54 18.40
C GLY A 320 4.95 -24.89 17.70
N ALA A 321 3.93 -25.07 16.84
CA ALA A 321 3.73 -26.32 16.09
C ALA A 321 4.03 -26.13 14.59
#